data_eeb7f4156e121bbebaf2d1cf177d0d14
#
_entry.id   eeb7f4156e121bbebaf2d1cf177d0d14
#
_cell.length_a   1.000
_cell.length_b   1.000
_cell.length_c   1.000
_cell.angle_alpha   90.00
_cell.angle_beta   90.00
_cell.angle_gamma   90.00
#
_symmetry.space_group_name_H-M   'P 1'
#
loop_
_entity.id
_entity.type
_entity.pdbx_description
1 polymer ?
#
loop_
_entity_poly.entity_id
_entity_poly.type
_entity_poly.pdbx_seq_one_letter_code
_entity_poly.pdbx_strand_id
1 'polypeptide(L)'
;VNSDMMQIKMAQGAKPGEGGQLPGHKVDATIAKVRHSTPGVGLISPPPHHDIYSIEDLAQLIFDLKNVNPAGDVSVKLVSEIGVGTVAAGVAKARADHITISGYDGGTGASPLTSIKHAGSPWEMGLAETHQTLVLNGLRSRIALQVDGGLRTGRDIIIAAMMGADRQRAPFPSSW
;
A
#
# COMPACT_ATOMS: atom_id res chain seq x y z
N VAL A 1 -17.98 -3.01 4.69
CA VAL A 1 -18.53 -4.01 5.64
C VAL A 1 -18.71 -5.36 4.96
N ASN A 2 -19.05 -5.42 3.68
CA ASN A 2 -19.32 -6.67 2.95
C ASN A 2 -18.23 -6.98 1.91
N SER A 3 -16.98 -6.65 2.17
CA SER A 3 -15.85 -6.96 1.30
C SER A 3 -15.07 -8.17 1.80
N ASP A 4 -14.50 -8.94 0.88
CA ASP A 4 -13.63 -10.08 1.22
C ASP A 4 -12.29 -9.61 1.83
N MET A 5 -11.87 -8.37 1.51
CA MET A 5 -10.66 -7.76 2.05
C MET A 5 -10.83 -6.26 2.22
N MET A 6 -10.37 -5.72 3.35
CA MET A 6 -10.24 -4.30 3.63
C MET A 6 -8.76 -3.92 3.64
N GLN A 7 -8.39 -2.81 3.00
CA GLN A 7 -7.00 -2.38 2.94
C GLN A 7 -6.78 -1.03 3.63
N ILE A 8 -5.92 -1.03 4.63
CA ILE A 8 -5.36 0.19 5.24
C ILE A 8 -4.20 0.64 4.35
N LYS A 9 -4.32 1.83 3.77
CA LYS A 9 -3.27 2.39 2.92
C LYS A 9 -2.44 3.41 3.69
N MET A 10 -1.24 3.01 4.12
CA MET A 10 -0.33 3.90 4.86
C MET A 10 0.33 4.94 3.95
N ALA A 11 0.74 4.55 2.74
CA ALA A 11 1.38 5.45 1.77
C ALA A 11 1.31 4.88 0.36
N GLN A 12 1.84 5.64 -0.63
CA GLN A 12 2.00 5.23 -2.02
C GLN A 12 3.48 5.22 -2.39
N GLY A 13 3.88 4.24 -3.23
CA GLY A 13 5.26 4.05 -3.63
C GLY A 13 5.90 5.27 -4.30
N ALA A 14 5.16 5.98 -5.17
CA ALA A 14 5.65 7.15 -5.87
C ALA A 14 5.81 8.40 -4.98
N LYS A 15 5.23 8.43 -3.79
CA LYS A 15 5.27 9.57 -2.86
C LYS A 15 5.23 9.10 -1.40
N PRO A 16 6.28 8.41 -0.95
CA PRO A 16 6.36 7.94 0.43
C PRO A 16 6.30 9.13 1.40
N GLY A 17 5.56 8.97 2.49
CA GLY A 17 5.40 10.01 3.51
C GLY A 17 4.51 11.20 3.14
N GLU A 18 4.09 11.32 1.89
CA GLU A 18 3.14 12.35 1.43
C GLU A 18 1.69 11.87 1.56
N GLY A 19 0.77 12.80 1.76
CA GLY A 19 -0.66 12.49 1.77
C GLY A 19 -1.25 12.22 0.39
N GLY A 20 -2.54 11.87 0.35
CA GLY A 20 -3.29 11.74 -0.88
C GLY A 20 -3.51 13.09 -1.55
N GLN A 21 -3.38 13.15 -2.87
CA GLN A 21 -3.67 14.34 -3.68
C GLN A 21 -4.40 13.94 -4.96
N LEU A 22 -5.45 14.68 -5.30
CA LEU A 22 -6.13 14.59 -6.59
C LEU A 22 -6.21 15.97 -7.20
N PRO A 23 -5.56 16.23 -8.36
CA PRO A 23 -5.59 17.53 -9.03
C PRO A 23 -7.01 17.92 -9.43
N GLY A 24 -7.32 19.22 -9.40
CA GLY A 24 -8.66 19.72 -9.67
C GLY A 24 -9.24 19.30 -11.02
N HIS A 25 -8.41 19.24 -12.07
CA HIS A 25 -8.87 18.81 -13.42
C HIS A 25 -9.34 17.33 -13.47
N LYS A 26 -9.02 16.52 -12.47
CA LYS A 26 -9.49 15.13 -12.31
C LYS A 26 -10.73 15.03 -11.41
N VAL A 27 -11.15 16.13 -10.78
CA VAL A 27 -12.31 16.17 -9.90
C VAL A 27 -13.52 16.58 -10.73
N ASP A 28 -14.16 15.62 -11.36
CA ASP A 28 -15.42 15.80 -12.08
C ASP A 28 -16.62 15.88 -11.11
N ALA A 29 -17.82 16.07 -11.66
CA ALA A 29 -19.05 16.17 -10.87
C ALA A 29 -19.33 14.89 -10.05
N THR A 30 -18.98 13.72 -10.58
CA THR A 30 -19.19 12.43 -9.93
C THR A 30 -18.24 12.27 -8.73
N ILE A 31 -16.96 12.56 -8.95
CA ILE A 31 -15.94 12.49 -7.90
C ILE A 31 -16.24 13.51 -6.81
N ALA A 32 -16.59 14.74 -7.20
CA ALA A 32 -16.94 15.79 -6.25
C ALA A 32 -18.13 15.39 -5.38
N LYS A 33 -19.18 14.81 -5.95
CA LYS A 33 -20.35 14.32 -5.22
C LYS A 33 -19.95 13.24 -4.20
N VAL A 34 -19.18 12.24 -4.62
CA VAL A 34 -18.73 11.12 -3.75
C VAL A 34 -17.82 11.63 -2.62
N ARG A 35 -17.01 12.63 -2.89
CA ARG A 35 -16.03 13.21 -1.94
C ARG A 35 -16.57 14.40 -1.17
N HIS A 36 -17.86 14.76 -1.31
CA HIS A 36 -18.48 15.93 -0.67
C HIS A 36 -17.70 17.22 -0.92
N SER A 37 -17.27 17.44 -2.17
CA SER A 37 -16.41 18.54 -2.60
C SER A 37 -17.02 19.26 -3.81
N THR A 38 -16.30 20.28 -4.30
CA THR A 38 -16.68 21.07 -5.48
C THR A 38 -15.95 20.57 -6.72
N PRO A 39 -16.62 20.39 -7.89
CA PRO A 39 -15.95 20.04 -9.13
C PRO A 39 -14.86 21.04 -9.50
N GLY A 40 -13.75 20.56 -10.04
CA GLY A 40 -12.60 21.37 -10.43
C GLY A 40 -11.67 21.81 -9.30
N VAL A 41 -12.02 21.56 -8.06
CA VAL A 41 -11.18 21.88 -6.89
C VAL A 41 -10.35 20.65 -6.52
N GLY A 42 -9.03 20.86 -6.34
CA GLY A 42 -8.11 19.78 -5.93
C GLY A 42 -8.46 19.22 -4.56
N LEU A 43 -8.33 17.91 -4.40
CA LEU A 43 -8.55 17.20 -3.13
C LEU A 43 -7.21 16.85 -2.51
N ILE A 44 -7.07 17.09 -1.21
CA ILE A 44 -5.89 16.74 -0.41
C ILE A 44 -6.37 15.90 0.76
N SER A 45 -5.72 14.76 0.97
CA SER A 45 -5.90 13.93 2.16
C SER A 45 -4.60 13.97 2.98
N PRO A 46 -4.66 14.20 4.29
CA PRO A 46 -3.46 14.21 5.11
C PRO A 46 -2.77 12.83 5.10
N PRO A 47 -1.46 12.76 5.34
CA PRO A 47 -0.78 11.49 5.53
C PRO A 47 -1.36 10.71 6.71
N PRO A 48 -1.38 9.36 6.67
CA PRO A 48 -1.93 8.53 7.75
C PRO A 48 -1.29 8.76 9.12
N HIS A 49 -0.03 9.22 9.17
CA HIS A 49 0.66 9.51 10.43
C HIS A 49 0.05 10.68 11.23
N HIS A 50 -0.92 11.40 10.69
CA HIS A 50 -1.74 12.33 11.46
C HIS A 50 -2.82 11.63 12.32
N ASP A 51 -3.16 10.39 11.98
CA ASP A 51 -4.17 9.58 12.67
C ASP A 51 -3.57 8.32 13.31
N ILE A 52 -2.49 7.78 12.73
CA ILE A 52 -1.78 6.56 13.15
C ILE A 52 -0.34 6.93 13.44
N TYR A 53 0.00 7.12 14.70
CA TYR A 53 1.33 7.54 15.15
C TYR A 53 2.27 6.39 15.47
N SER A 54 1.72 5.22 15.79
CA SER A 54 2.49 4.07 16.24
C SER A 54 1.95 2.77 15.66
N ILE A 55 2.71 1.69 15.83
CA ILE A 55 2.27 0.36 15.45
C ILE A 55 1.09 -0.11 16.31
N GLU A 56 0.97 0.38 17.53
CA GLU A 56 -0.13 0.09 18.43
C GLU A 56 -1.44 0.71 17.92
N ASP A 57 -1.40 1.93 17.40
CA ASP A 57 -2.57 2.58 16.78
C ASP A 57 -3.03 1.79 15.55
N LEU A 58 -2.08 1.32 14.74
CA LEU A 58 -2.37 0.48 13.59
C LEU A 58 -2.97 -0.87 14.03
N ALA A 59 -2.43 -1.47 15.09
CA ALA A 59 -2.95 -2.72 15.64
C ALA A 59 -4.39 -2.56 16.15
N GLN A 60 -4.71 -1.43 16.79
CA GLN A 60 -6.07 -1.12 17.21
C GLN A 60 -7.01 -0.99 16.01
N LEU A 61 -6.60 -0.29 14.95
CA LEU A 61 -7.41 -0.16 13.74
C LEU A 61 -7.64 -1.52 13.05
N ILE A 62 -6.62 -2.37 12.98
CA ILE A 62 -6.76 -3.74 12.44
C ILE A 62 -7.77 -4.53 13.27
N PHE A 63 -7.68 -4.45 14.58
CA PHE A 63 -8.63 -5.11 15.49
C PHE A 63 -10.06 -4.62 15.27
N ASP A 64 -10.27 -3.30 15.18
CA ASP A 64 -11.58 -2.70 14.97
C ASP A 64 -12.18 -3.15 13.62
N LEU A 65 -11.37 -3.16 12.55
CA LEU A 65 -11.83 -3.62 11.23
C LEU A 65 -12.22 -5.10 11.24
N LYS A 66 -11.47 -5.95 11.95
CA LYS A 66 -11.81 -7.36 12.10
C LYS A 66 -13.10 -7.58 12.91
N ASN A 67 -13.40 -6.72 13.87
CA ASN A 67 -14.67 -6.77 14.59
C ASN A 67 -15.85 -6.30 13.72
N VAL A 68 -15.64 -5.33 12.84
CA VAL A 68 -16.67 -4.83 11.91
C VAL A 68 -16.99 -5.87 10.83
N ASN A 69 -15.98 -6.59 10.33
CA ASN A 69 -16.13 -7.64 9.33
C ASN A 69 -15.23 -8.84 9.67
N PRO A 70 -15.70 -9.74 10.54
CA PRO A 70 -14.90 -10.89 10.98
C PRO A 70 -14.56 -11.90 9.87
N ALA A 71 -15.32 -11.91 8.78
CA ALA A 71 -15.09 -12.79 7.63
C ALA A 71 -14.10 -12.23 6.60
N GLY A 72 -13.81 -10.94 6.66
CA GLY A 72 -12.93 -10.27 5.70
C GLY A 72 -11.48 -10.18 6.17
N ASP A 73 -10.55 -10.36 5.24
CA ASP A 73 -9.13 -10.15 5.49
C ASP A 73 -8.82 -8.65 5.70
N VAL A 74 -7.83 -8.36 6.54
CA VAL A 74 -7.28 -7.01 6.70
C VAL A 74 -5.88 -6.95 6.09
N SER A 75 -5.74 -6.10 5.08
CA SER A 75 -4.49 -5.83 4.37
C SER A 75 -3.91 -4.49 4.79
N VAL A 76 -2.59 -4.40 4.90
CA VAL A 76 -1.89 -3.13 5.10
C VAL A 76 -0.98 -2.88 3.90
N LYS A 77 -1.15 -1.72 3.25
CA LYS A 77 -0.29 -1.29 2.15
C LYS A 77 0.82 -0.39 2.67
N LEU A 78 2.05 -0.86 2.48
CA LEU A 78 3.30 -0.17 2.80
C LEU A 78 4.03 0.22 1.51
N VAL A 79 5.00 1.11 1.62
CA VAL A 79 5.86 1.46 0.49
C VAL A 79 7.22 0.81 0.61
N SER A 80 7.86 0.57 -0.53
CA SER A 80 9.25 0.17 -0.60
C SER A 80 10.14 1.34 -0.19
N GLU A 81 10.62 1.30 1.04
CA GLU A 81 11.56 2.26 1.62
C GLU A 81 12.47 1.54 2.62
N ILE A 82 13.58 2.15 2.98
CA ILE A 82 14.51 1.58 3.95
C ILE A 82 13.79 1.42 5.31
N GLY A 83 13.87 0.22 5.90
CA GLY A 83 13.23 -0.10 7.17
C GLY A 83 11.81 -0.66 7.03
N VAL A 84 11.28 -0.81 5.82
CA VAL A 84 9.94 -1.35 5.60
C VAL A 84 9.76 -2.76 6.18
N GLY A 85 10.82 -3.56 6.22
CA GLY A 85 10.81 -4.88 6.85
C GLY A 85 10.47 -4.83 8.34
N THR A 86 10.97 -3.83 9.06
CA THR A 86 10.65 -3.63 10.49
C THR A 86 9.18 -3.26 10.68
N VAL A 87 8.67 -2.36 9.83
CA VAL A 87 7.24 -1.99 9.85
C VAL A 87 6.38 -3.21 9.53
N ALA A 88 6.75 -3.99 8.51
CA ALA A 88 6.03 -5.20 8.13
C ALA A 88 6.01 -6.26 9.25
N ALA A 89 7.10 -6.41 10.00
CA ALA A 89 7.13 -7.29 11.17
C ALA A 89 6.15 -6.81 12.25
N GLY A 90 6.05 -5.51 12.47
CA GLY A 90 5.04 -4.92 13.35
C GLY A 90 3.61 -5.20 12.89
N VAL A 91 3.34 -5.03 11.60
CA VAL A 91 2.03 -5.31 10.97
C VAL A 91 1.65 -6.79 11.12
N ALA A 92 2.60 -7.72 10.92
CA ALA A 92 2.37 -9.15 11.12
C ALA A 92 2.08 -9.49 12.59
N LYS A 93 2.75 -8.83 13.54
CA LYS A 93 2.47 -8.97 14.99
C LYS A 93 1.11 -8.37 15.36
N ALA A 94 0.69 -7.30 14.68
CA ALA A 94 -0.64 -6.69 14.84
C ALA A 94 -1.79 -7.52 14.23
N ARG A 95 -1.49 -8.72 13.70
CA ARG A 95 -2.46 -9.68 13.15
C ARG A 95 -3.20 -9.21 11.90
N ALA A 96 -2.56 -8.42 11.06
CA ALA A 96 -3.00 -8.28 9.68
C ALA A 96 -2.87 -9.63 8.93
N ASP A 97 -3.73 -9.86 7.96
CA ASP A 97 -3.72 -11.11 7.17
C ASP A 97 -2.85 -10.97 5.93
N HIS A 98 -2.63 -9.73 5.48
CA HIS A 98 -1.98 -9.45 4.22
C HIS A 98 -1.19 -8.13 4.27
N ILE A 99 -0.02 -8.12 3.64
CA ILE A 99 0.80 -6.92 3.41
C ILE A 99 1.00 -6.71 1.92
N THR A 100 0.84 -5.48 1.45
CA THR A 100 1.25 -5.08 0.11
C THR A 100 2.45 -4.15 0.18
N ILE A 101 3.54 -4.50 -0.49
CA ILE A 101 4.71 -3.65 -0.68
C ILE A 101 4.62 -2.96 -2.04
N SER A 102 4.60 -1.64 -2.05
CA SER A 102 4.44 -0.83 -3.26
C SER A 102 5.74 -0.18 -3.68
N GLY A 103 6.19 -0.47 -4.90
CA GLY A 103 7.35 0.18 -5.51
C GLY A 103 7.07 1.62 -5.96
N TYR A 104 8.12 2.37 -6.28
CA TYR A 104 8.06 3.79 -6.65
C TYR A 104 7.22 4.08 -7.91
N ASP A 105 7.03 3.14 -8.79
CA ASP A 105 6.15 3.28 -9.97
C ASP A 105 4.64 3.25 -9.61
N GLY A 106 4.30 2.93 -8.36
CA GLY A 106 2.91 2.87 -7.90
C GLY A 106 2.36 4.25 -7.53
N GLY A 107 1.22 4.63 -8.13
CA GLY A 107 0.51 5.87 -7.76
C GLY A 107 1.01 7.14 -8.45
N THR A 108 1.72 7.03 -9.57
CA THR A 108 2.30 8.17 -10.30
C THR A 108 1.28 9.12 -10.92
N GLY A 109 0.04 8.68 -11.15
CA GLY A 109 -0.99 9.46 -11.86
C GLY A 109 -1.44 10.76 -11.17
N ALA A 110 -1.17 10.94 -9.88
CA ALA A 110 -1.51 12.12 -9.11
C ALA A 110 -0.34 12.67 -8.28
N SER A 111 0.88 12.19 -8.54
CA SER A 111 2.07 12.61 -7.80
C SER A 111 2.74 13.81 -8.46
N PRO A 112 3.34 14.76 -7.69
CA PRO A 112 4.20 15.80 -8.22
C PRO A 112 5.38 15.21 -9.01
N LEU A 113 5.86 15.93 -10.02
CA LEU A 113 6.96 15.47 -10.87
C LEU A 113 8.26 15.22 -10.07
N THR A 114 8.49 16.02 -9.05
CA THR A 114 9.63 15.84 -8.13
C THR A 114 9.56 14.53 -7.37
N SER A 115 8.39 14.15 -6.88
CA SER A 115 8.19 12.88 -6.20
C SER A 115 8.40 11.70 -7.15
N ILE A 116 7.85 11.77 -8.36
CA ILE A 116 8.01 10.71 -9.38
C ILE A 116 9.48 10.48 -9.74
N LYS A 117 10.28 11.57 -9.80
CA LYS A 117 11.69 11.50 -10.22
C LYS A 117 12.64 11.12 -9.09
N HIS A 118 12.33 11.48 -7.85
CA HIS A 118 13.32 11.49 -6.77
C HIS A 118 12.89 10.78 -5.49
N ALA A 119 11.62 10.39 -5.37
CA ALA A 119 11.12 9.69 -4.18
C ALA A 119 10.85 8.22 -4.46
N GLY A 120 10.87 7.41 -3.40
CA GLY A 120 10.55 6.00 -3.46
C GLY A 120 11.72 5.10 -3.87
N SER A 121 11.52 3.80 -3.69
CA SER A 121 12.47 2.73 -4.02
C SER A 121 11.80 1.67 -4.89
N PRO A 122 12.58 0.89 -5.67
CA PRO A 122 12.03 -0.19 -6.46
C PRO A 122 11.40 -1.26 -5.55
N TRP A 123 10.35 -1.91 -6.05
CA TRP A 123 9.61 -2.92 -5.28
C TRP A 123 10.48 -4.12 -4.86
N GLU A 124 11.51 -4.44 -5.63
CA GLU A 124 12.43 -5.54 -5.36
C GLU A 124 13.15 -5.37 -4.02
N MET A 125 13.59 -4.16 -3.73
CA MET A 125 14.29 -3.86 -2.47
C MET A 125 13.34 -4.02 -1.27
N GLY A 126 12.17 -3.43 -1.34
CA GLY A 126 11.19 -3.52 -0.25
C GLY A 126 10.67 -4.93 -0.04
N LEU A 127 10.45 -5.69 -1.13
CA LEU A 127 10.04 -7.08 -1.05
C LEU A 127 11.12 -7.95 -0.38
N ALA A 128 12.38 -7.83 -0.83
CA ALA A 128 13.49 -8.62 -0.30
C ALA A 128 13.70 -8.34 1.20
N GLU A 129 13.74 -7.07 1.59
CA GLU A 129 13.87 -6.66 3.00
C GLU A 129 12.72 -7.21 3.84
N THR A 130 11.48 -7.04 3.36
CA THR A 130 10.29 -7.51 4.07
C THR A 130 10.29 -9.02 4.23
N HIS A 131 10.53 -9.76 3.15
CA HIS A 131 10.57 -11.22 3.18
C HIS A 131 11.62 -11.73 4.16
N GLN A 132 12.84 -11.22 4.04
CA GLN A 132 13.95 -11.61 4.93
C GLN A 132 13.67 -11.30 6.39
N THR A 133 13.15 -10.10 6.68
CA THR A 133 12.81 -9.70 8.06
C THR A 133 11.71 -10.58 8.65
N LEU A 134 10.67 -10.89 7.88
CA LEU A 134 9.60 -11.78 8.32
C LEU A 134 10.10 -13.21 8.57
N VAL A 135 11.01 -13.73 7.73
CA VAL A 135 11.63 -15.05 7.93
C VAL A 135 12.48 -15.08 9.20
N LEU A 136 13.37 -14.11 9.38
CA LEU A 136 14.26 -14.02 10.56
C LEU A 136 13.49 -13.91 11.88
N ASN A 137 12.29 -13.34 11.84
CA ASN A 137 11.44 -13.17 13.03
C ASN A 137 10.39 -14.30 13.20
N GLY A 138 10.37 -15.32 12.35
CA GLY A 138 9.38 -16.40 12.40
C GLY A 138 7.96 -15.95 12.09
N LEU A 139 7.79 -14.86 11.34
CA LEU A 139 6.48 -14.25 11.04
C LEU A 139 6.00 -14.53 9.62
N ARG A 140 6.89 -15.01 8.72
CA ARG A 140 6.57 -15.15 7.30
C ARG A 140 5.36 -16.02 7.01
N SER A 141 5.15 -17.10 7.76
CA SER A 141 4.02 -18.01 7.59
C SER A 141 2.68 -17.46 8.09
N ARG A 142 2.70 -16.33 8.79
CA ARG A 142 1.49 -15.74 9.40
C ARG A 142 0.77 -14.77 8.51
N ILE A 143 1.40 -14.32 7.41
CA ILE A 143 0.91 -13.19 6.62
C ILE A 143 1.18 -13.43 5.13
N ALA A 144 0.18 -13.14 4.30
CA ALA A 144 0.36 -13.14 2.85
C ALA A 144 1.07 -11.87 2.41
N LEU A 145 2.08 -12.01 1.54
CA LEU A 145 2.90 -10.92 1.04
C LEU A 145 2.60 -10.66 -0.43
N GLN A 146 2.18 -9.45 -0.74
CA GLN A 146 1.91 -8.98 -2.09
C GLN A 146 2.89 -7.88 -2.48
N VAL A 147 3.17 -7.77 -3.77
CA VAL A 147 3.94 -6.68 -4.34
C VAL A 147 3.20 -6.01 -5.49
N ASP A 148 3.31 -4.69 -5.60
CA ASP A 148 2.84 -3.90 -6.73
C ASP A 148 3.82 -2.73 -7.04
N GLY A 149 3.49 -1.94 -8.07
CA GLY A 149 4.26 -0.74 -8.41
C GLY A 149 5.48 -1.02 -9.28
N GLY A 150 5.24 -1.48 -10.51
CA GLY A 150 6.29 -1.64 -11.52
C GLY A 150 6.40 -3.03 -12.16
N LEU A 151 5.53 -3.98 -11.80
CA LEU A 151 5.50 -5.29 -12.47
C LEU A 151 4.85 -5.16 -13.85
N ARG A 152 5.64 -5.21 -14.91
CA ARG A 152 5.19 -4.94 -16.29
C ARG A 152 5.22 -6.17 -17.17
N THR A 153 6.01 -7.17 -16.82
CA THR A 153 6.25 -8.36 -17.63
C THR A 153 6.04 -9.64 -16.83
N GLY A 154 5.85 -10.76 -17.54
CA GLY A 154 5.83 -12.07 -16.89
C GLY A 154 7.12 -12.42 -16.16
N ARG A 155 8.26 -11.85 -16.59
CA ARG A 155 9.53 -11.99 -15.90
C ARG A 155 9.49 -11.35 -14.50
N ASP A 156 8.90 -10.17 -14.37
CA ASP A 156 8.78 -9.48 -13.08
C ASP A 156 7.93 -10.30 -12.11
N ILE A 157 6.88 -10.95 -12.61
CA ILE A 157 6.04 -11.85 -11.82
C ILE A 157 6.85 -13.04 -11.28
N ILE A 158 7.67 -13.67 -12.13
CA ILE A 158 8.51 -14.79 -11.72
C ILE A 158 9.55 -14.33 -10.68
N ILE A 159 10.20 -13.19 -10.92
CA ILE A 159 11.17 -12.63 -9.99
C ILE A 159 10.51 -12.33 -8.63
N ALA A 160 9.34 -11.71 -8.63
CA ALA A 160 8.63 -11.41 -7.39
C ALA A 160 8.27 -12.69 -6.60
N ALA A 161 7.82 -13.75 -7.29
CA ALA A 161 7.57 -15.04 -6.66
C ALA A 161 8.84 -15.67 -6.08
N MET A 162 9.96 -15.64 -6.82
CA MET A 162 11.26 -16.14 -6.34
C MET A 162 11.79 -15.35 -5.13
N MET A 163 11.47 -14.06 -5.04
CA MET A 163 11.82 -13.18 -3.93
C MET A 163 10.87 -13.29 -2.73
N GLY A 164 9.84 -14.14 -2.83
CA GLY A 164 8.96 -14.48 -1.72
C GLY A 164 7.60 -13.81 -1.71
N ALA A 165 7.14 -13.22 -2.79
CA ALA A 165 5.77 -12.73 -2.89
C ALA A 165 4.78 -13.89 -3.13
N ASP A 166 3.70 -13.94 -2.35
CA ASP A 166 2.59 -14.88 -2.55
C ASP A 166 1.62 -14.38 -3.63
N ARG A 167 1.52 -13.05 -3.77
CA ARG A 167 0.63 -12.37 -4.71
C ARG A 167 1.36 -11.22 -5.42
N GLN A 168 0.97 -10.95 -6.65
CA GLN A 168 1.48 -9.84 -7.44
C GLN A 168 0.33 -9.09 -8.10
N ARG A 169 0.45 -7.76 -8.17
CA ARG A 169 -0.50 -6.92 -8.88
C ARG A 169 0.20 -6.21 -10.03
N ALA A 170 0.07 -6.76 -11.23
CA ALA A 170 0.47 -6.09 -12.45
C ALA A 170 -0.48 -4.91 -12.76
N PRO A 171 -0.01 -3.83 -13.39
CA PRO A 171 -0.90 -2.80 -13.91
C PRO A 171 -1.86 -3.43 -14.93
N PHE A 172 -3.14 -3.06 -14.86
CA PHE A 172 -4.06 -3.41 -15.95
C PHE A 172 -3.53 -2.78 -17.24
N PRO A 173 -3.56 -3.50 -18.38
CA PRO A 173 -3.29 -2.89 -19.67
C PRO A 173 -4.22 -1.67 -19.82
N SER A 174 -3.68 -0.55 -20.25
CA SER A 174 -4.41 0.71 -20.45
C SER A 174 -5.44 0.68 -21.61
N SER A 175 -5.86 -0.49 -22.01
CA SER A 175 -6.78 -0.73 -23.14
C SER A 175 -8.07 -1.41 -22.66
N TRP A 176 -8.72 -0.84 -21.63
CA TRP A 176 -10.15 -1.09 -21.32
C TRP A 176 -10.80 0.19 -20.85
#